data_14fe00dac8b46593b8541b15a6c1452a
#
_entry.id   14fe00dac8b46593b8541b15a6c1452a
#
_cell.length_a   1.000
_cell.length_b   1.000
_cell.length_c   1.000
_cell.angle_alpha   90.00
_cell.angle_beta   90.00
_cell.angle_gamma   90.00
#
_symmetry.space_group_name_H-M   'P 1'
#
loop_
_entity.id
_entity.type
_entity.pdbx_description
1 polymer ?
#
loop_
_entity_poly.entity_id
_entity_poly.type
_entity_poly.pdbx_seq_one_letter_code
_entity_poly.pdbx_strand_id
1 'polypeptide(L)'
;MKNIQREISKLKKEKNAVILAHYYVPKEVQEVADYLGDSYYLSKIAAQAEAKVIVLCGVYFMGESAKIMNPNKKVLMPDLEADCPMAHMATVEKIKEIRKKYQDLAVVCYINSTAEIKANSDVCVTSSNALKVIKALPNNYIYFIPDKNLGSYIATLVPEKTFILNDGFCHVHDCISAEDVLKMKAEHPCAKVVSHPECSNEVLQHSDYIGSTSGIIDFIKNSAETEFIVCTETGVFHELERKTMGKSFYAASSCQVCPDMKKNTLEK
;
A
#
# COMPACT_ATOMS: atom_id res chain seq x y z
N MET A 1 -0.94 -25.11 -13.34
CA MET A 1 0.02 -24.30 -12.58
C MET A 1 1.48 -24.54 -12.97
N LYS A 2 2.11 -25.68 -12.73
CA LYS A 2 3.56 -25.88 -13.04
C LYS A 2 3.97 -25.59 -14.49
N ASN A 3 3.09 -25.76 -15.47
CA ASN A 3 3.38 -25.47 -16.88
C ASN A 3 3.40 -23.95 -17.15
N ILE A 4 2.41 -23.22 -16.63
CA ILE A 4 2.33 -21.73 -16.76
C ILE A 4 3.55 -21.08 -16.09
N GLN A 5 3.91 -21.50 -14.88
CA GLN A 5 5.09 -20.96 -14.17
C GLN A 5 6.41 -21.18 -14.95
N ARG A 6 6.55 -22.33 -15.65
CA ARG A 6 7.71 -22.59 -16.52
C ARG A 6 7.71 -21.67 -17.73
N GLU A 7 6.57 -21.45 -18.34
CA GLU A 7 6.42 -20.56 -19.49
C GLU A 7 6.71 -19.11 -19.12
N ILE A 8 6.17 -18.63 -18.00
CA ILE A 8 6.50 -17.30 -17.43
C ILE A 8 8.01 -17.18 -17.23
N SER A 9 8.65 -18.18 -16.62
CA SER A 9 10.10 -18.16 -16.39
C SER A 9 10.93 -18.11 -17.69
N LYS A 10 10.45 -18.75 -18.75
CA LYS A 10 11.06 -18.73 -20.08
C LYS A 10 10.90 -17.34 -20.72
N LEU A 11 9.67 -16.83 -20.80
CA LEU A 11 9.36 -15.52 -21.38
C LEU A 11 10.10 -14.37 -20.67
N LYS A 12 10.20 -14.46 -19.35
CA LYS A 12 10.95 -13.49 -18.55
C LYS A 12 12.41 -13.36 -18.98
N LYS A 13 13.08 -14.49 -19.24
CA LYS A 13 14.46 -14.51 -19.74
C LYS A 13 14.54 -13.99 -21.18
N GLU A 14 13.66 -14.46 -22.06
CA GLU A 14 13.65 -14.07 -23.48
C GLU A 14 13.38 -12.57 -23.68
N LYS A 15 12.53 -11.98 -22.84
CA LYS A 15 12.15 -10.56 -22.91
C LYS A 15 13.04 -9.63 -22.09
N ASN A 16 14.03 -10.17 -21.37
CA ASN A 16 14.77 -9.44 -20.36
C ASN A 16 13.82 -8.66 -19.42
N ALA A 17 12.91 -9.40 -18.79
CA ALA A 17 11.85 -8.86 -17.95
C ALA A 17 12.04 -9.22 -16.48
N VAL A 18 11.61 -8.30 -15.60
CA VAL A 18 11.50 -8.51 -14.16
C VAL A 18 10.04 -8.41 -13.73
N ILE A 19 9.61 -9.32 -12.85
CA ILE A 19 8.26 -9.33 -12.28
C ILE A 19 8.30 -8.75 -10.88
N LEU A 20 7.58 -7.65 -10.67
CA LEU A 20 7.40 -6.99 -9.38
C LEU A 20 5.96 -7.22 -8.93
N ALA A 21 5.74 -7.80 -7.75
CA ALA A 21 4.41 -8.09 -7.26
C ALA A 21 4.15 -7.47 -5.88
N HIS A 22 2.96 -6.91 -5.70
CA HIS A 22 2.52 -6.41 -4.41
C HIS A 22 2.12 -7.57 -3.49
N TYR A 23 2.32 -7.44 -2.18
CA TYR A 23 1.91 -8.44 -1.19
C TYR A 23 0.41 -8.82 -1.24
N TYR A 24 -0.44 -7.97 -1.83
CA TYR A 24 -1.90 -8.17 -1.88
C TYR A 24 -2.40 -8.94 -3.11
N VAL A 25 -1.53 -9.25 -4.09
CA VAL A 25 -1.93 -10.09 -5.23
C VAL A 25 -2.09 -11.56 -4.80
N PRO A 26 -2.76 -12.40 -5.60
CA PRO A 26 -2.91 -13.83 -5.30
C PRO A 26 -1.57 -14.52 -5.04
N LYS A 27 -1.58 -15.52 -4.15
CA LYS A 27 -0.40 -16.30 -3.74
C LYS A 27 0.41 -16.83 -4.93
N GLU A 28 -0.27 -17.39 -5.93
CA GLU A 28 0.37 -17.98 -7.12
C GLU A 28 1.11 -16.94 -7.96
N VAL A 29 0.68 -15.68 -7.94
CA VAL A 29 1.37 -14.55 -8.59
C VAL A 29 2.57 -14.10 -7.75
N GLN A 30 2.41 -14.08 -6.43
CA GLN A 30 3.53 -13.80 -5.52
C GLN A 30 4.68 -14.81 -5.71
N GLU A 31 4.37 -16.09 -5.94
CA GLU A 31 5.34 -17.18 -6.10
C GLU A 31 6.19 -17.08 -7.38
N VAL A 32 5.70 -16.41 -8.44
CA VAL A 32 6.47 -16.21 -9.69
C VAL A 32 7.19 -14.88 -9.77
N ALA A 33 6.96 -13.99 -8.81
CA ALA A 33 7.59 -12.68 -8.77
C ALA A 33 9.09 -12.77 -8.44
N ASP A 34 9.89 -11.87 -9.05
CA ASP A 34 11.30 -11.70 -8.68
C ASP A 34 11.44 -10.90 -7.40
N TYR A 35 10.56 -9.91 -7.22
CA TYR A 35 10.52 -9.05 -6.04
C TYR A 35 9.09 -8.92 -5.56
N LEU A 36 8.91 -9.12 -4.27
CA LEU A 36 7.65 -9.01 -3.56
C LEU A 36 7.76 -7.91 -2.52
N GLY A 37 6.82 -6.97 -2.51
CA GLY A 37 6.91 -5.81 -1.64
C GLY A 37 5.66 -4.96 -1.56
N ASP A 38 5.73 -3.91 -0.74
CA ASP A 38 4.77 -2.80 -0.76
C ASP A 38 5.10 -1.79 -1.88
N SER A 39 4.24 -0.79 -2.07
CA SER A 39 4.41 0.21 -3.13
C SER A 39 5.73 0.95 -3.06
N TYR A 40 6.25 1.24 -1.85
CA TYR A 40 7.53 1.95 -1.67
C TYR A 40 8.72 1.08 -2.10
N TYR A 41 8.77 -0.16 -1.60
CA TYR A 41 9.82 -1.09 -1.95
C TYR A 41 9.86 -1.36 -3.46
N LEU A 42 8.70 -1.67 -4.05
CA LEU A 42 8.60 -1.96 -5.48
C LEU A 42 8.97 -0.77 -6.36
N SER A 43 8.64 0.45 -5.96
CA SER A 43 9.06 1.66 -6.67
C SER A 43 10.58 1.82 -6.69
N LYS A 44 11.26 1.55 -5.57
CA LYS A 44 12.74 1.58 -5.50
C LYS A 44 13.36 0.50 -6.37
N ILE A 45 12.84 -0.73 -6.33
CA ILE A 45 13.33 -1.83 -7.16
C ILE A 45 13.10 -1.50 -8.64
N ALA A 46 11.93 -0.99 -9.01
CA ALA A 46 11.65 -0.58 -10.39
C ALA A 46 12.68 0.43 -10.93
N ALA A 47 13.06 1.42 -10.11
CA ALA A 47 14.06 2.43 -10.48
C ALA A 47 15.47 1.84 -10.68
N GLN A 48 15.83 0.80 -9.92
CA GLN A 48 17.15 0.17 -9.94
C GLN A 48 17.27 -1.02 -10.90
N ALA A 49 16.14 -1.58 -11.37
CA ALA A 49 16.13 -2.76 -12.20
C ALA A 49 16.86 -2.52 -13.53
N GLU A 50 17.76 -3.42 -13.92
CA GLU A 50 18.46 -3.36 -15.22
C GLU A 50 17.62 -3.94 -16.37
N ALA A 51 16.54 -4.65 -16.06
CA ALA A 51 15.65 -5.25 -17.03
C ALA A 51 15.03 -4.21 -17.97
N LYS A 52 14.84 -4.58 -19.23
CA LYS A 52 14.20 -3.74 -20.26
C LYS A 52 12.69 -3.65 -20.09
N VAL A 53 12.10 -4.68 -19.51
CA VAL A 53 10.66 -4.81 -19.29
C VAL A 53 10.40 -5.01 -17.80
N ILE A 54 9.49 -4.23 -17.25
CA ILE A 54 8.97 -4.38 -15.89
C ILE A 54 7.54 -4.91 -16.03
N VAL A 55 7.24 -6.07 -15.47
CA VAL A 55 5.87 -6.55 -15.29
C VAL A 55 5.48 -6.26 -13.85
N LEU A 56 4.52 -5.35 -13.67
CA LEU A 56 4.06 -4.95 -12.35
C LEU A 56 2.70 -5.58 -12.05
N CYS A 57 2.67 -6.53 -11.13
CA CYS A 57 1.48 -7.17 -10.61
C CYS A 57 0.98 -6.38 -9.39
N GLY A 58 -0.02 -5.55 -9.62
CA GLY A 58 -0.59 -4.62 -8.66
C GLY A 58 -1.75 -3.86 -9.27
N VAL A 59 -2.00 -2.63 -8.82
CA VAL A 59 -3.06 -1.76 -9.33
C VAL A 59 -2.49 -0.62 -10.19
N TYR A 60 -3.35 -0.01 -11.01
CA TYR A 60 -2.99 0.87 -12.12
C TYR A 60 -2.03 2.01 -11.74
N PHE A 61 -2.29 2.74 -10.63
CA PHE A 61 -1.42 3.84 -10.19
C PHE A 61 0.03 3.39 -9.89
N MET A 62 0.24 2.11 -9.55
CA MET A 62 1.58 1.55 -9.32
C MET A 62 2.32 1.37 -10.65
N GLY A 63 1.61 0.93 -11.71
CA GLY A 63 2.11 0.85 -13.07
C GLY A 63 2.51 2.23 -13.60
N GLU A 64 1.65 3.26 -13.41
CA GLU A 64 1.97 4.65 -13.73
C GLU A 64 3.23 5.13 -12.99
N SER A 65 3.32 4.89 -11.70
CA SER A 65 4.48 5.28 -10.89
C SER A 65 5.76 4.61 -11.39
N ALA A 66 5.71 3.31 -11.68
CA ALA A 66 6.83 2.57 -12.24
C ALA A 66 7.24 3.14 -13.61
N LYS A 67 6.27 3.53 -14.45
CA LYS A 67 6.54 4.14 -15.77
C LYS A 67 7.13 5.54 -15.67
N ILE A 68 6.63 6.38 -14.76
CA ILE A 68 7.18 7.74 -14.49
C ILE A 68 8.64 7.64 -14.09
N MET A 69 8.99 6.70 -13.22
CA MET A 69 10.37 6.51 -12.76
C MET A 69 11.27 5.83 -13.79
N ASN A 70 10.70 5.19 -14.81
CA ASN A 70 11.42 4.43 -15.83
C ASN A 70 10.94 4.80 -17.26
N PRO A 71 11.09 6.05 -17.72
CA PRO A 71 10.49 6.52 -18.97
C PRO A 71 10.98 5.73 -20.19
N ASN A 72 12.18 5.17 -20.15
CA ASN A 72 12.80 4.42 -21.25
C ASN A 72 12.51 2.91 -21.20
N LYS A 73 11.88 2.40 -20.15
CA LYS A 73 11.53 0.99 -20.05
C LYS A 73 10.07 0.73 -20.44
N LYS A 74 9.81 -0.50 -20.88
CA LYS A 74 8.43 -0.97 -21.05
C LYS A 74 7.92 -1.41 -19.68
N VAL A 75 6.81 -0.82 -19.22
CA VAL A 75 6.07 -1.25 -18.03
C VAL A 75 4.78 -1.90 -18.50
N LEU A 76 4.56 -3.12 -18.08
CA LEU A 76 3.38 -3.93 -18.37
C LEU A 76 2.65 -4.24 -17.07
N MET A 77 1.34 -4.37 -17.15
CA MET A 77 0.49 -4.85 -16.08
C MET A 77 -0.32 -6.05 -16.60
N PRO A 78 -0.51 -7.12 -15.80
CA PRO A 78 -1.30 -8.28 -16.22
C PRO A 78 -2.74 -7.89 -16.55
N ASP A 79 -3.32 -6.96 -15.78
CA ASP A 79 -4.68 -6.46 -15.97
C ASP A 79 -4.72 -4.94 -15.79
N LEU A 80 -5.13 -4.22 -16.83
CA LEU A 80 -5.28 -2.76 -16.78
C LEU A 80 -6.57 -2.32 -16.05
N GLU A 81 -7.52 -3.23 -15.85
CA GLU A 81 -8.73 -2.97 -15.04
C GLU A 81 -8.48 -3.15 -13.53
N ALA A 82 -7.29 -3.63 -13.15
CA ALA A 82 -6.86 -3.67 -11.77
C ALA A 82 -6.57 -2.23 -11.30
N ASP A 83 -7.58 -1.51 -10.88
CA ASP A 83 -7.49 -0.11 -10.48
C ASP A 83 -7.78 0.07 -8.98
N CYS A 84 -7.44 1.23 -8.44
CA CYS A 84 -7.69 1.58 -7.05
C CYS A 84 -8.73 2.70 -6.97
N PRO A 85 -9.95 2.45 -6.46
CA PRO A 85 -10.97 3.50 -6.36
C PRO A 85 -10.48 4.75 -5.62
N MET A 86 -9.66 4.58 -4.57
CA MET A 86 -9.09 5.70 -3.81
C MET A 86 -8.24 6.63 -4.69
N ALA A 87 -7.58 6.10 -5.74
CA ALA A 87 -6.74 6.91 -6.62
C ALA A 87 -7.51 8.04 -7.34
N HIS A 88 -8.82 7.91 -7.44
CA HIS A 88 -9.74 8.86 -8.10
C HIS A 88 -10.52 9.74 -7.10
N MET A 89 -10.23 9.66 -5.80
CA MET A 89 -10.96 10.41 -4.77
C MET A 89 -10.38 11.81 -4.50
N ALA A 90 -9.31 12.21 -5.19
CA ALA A 90 -8.80 13.58 -5.19
C ALA A 90 -8.95 14.21 -6.58
N THR A 91 -9.12 15.54 -6.66
CA THR A 91 -9.25 16.26 -7.93
C THR A 91 -8.29 17.43 -8.02
N VAL A 92 -7.86 17.77 -9.24
CA VAL A 92 -6.98 18.92 -9.50
C VAL A 92 -7.68 20.23 -9.12
N GLU A 93 -8.99 20.31 -9.33
CA GLU A 93 -9.82 21.48 -8.96
C GLU A 93 -9.75 21.73 -7.46
N LYS A 94 -9.89 20.66 -6.65
CA LYS A 94 -9.81 20.76 -5.19
C LYS A 94 -8.40 21.16 -4.72
N ILE A 95 -7.36 20.62 -5.34
CA ILE A 95 -5.98 21.05 -5.07
C ILE A 95 -5.82 22.56 -5.32
N LYS A 96 -6.29 23.06 -6.48
CA LYS A 96 -6.23 24.48 -6.82
C LYS A 96 -7.05 25.36 -5.87
N GLU A 97 -8.21 24.89 -5.41
CA GLU A 97 -9.05 25.58 -4.42
C GLU A 97 -8.31 25.75 -3.10
N ILE A 98 -7.73 24.66 -2.57
CA ILE A 98 -7.02 24.66 -1.29
C ILE A 98 -5.77 25.53 -1.38
N ARG A 99 -4.99 25.47 -2.47
CA ARG A 99 -3.82 26.35 -2.69
C ARG A 99 -4.16 27.85 -2.66
N LYS A 100 -5.38 28.24 -3.08
CA LYS A 100 -5.82 29.64 -2.99
C LYS A 100 -6.10 30.10 -1.56
N LYS A 101 -6.46 29.16 -0.66
CA LYS A 101 -6.82 29.47 0.73
C LYS A 101 -5.61 29.55 1.67
N TYR A 102 -4.53 28.80 1.36
CA TYR A 102 -3.37 28.66 2.24
C TYR A 102 -2.08 28.98 1.45
N GLN A 103 -1.36 30.03 1.85
CA GLN A 103 -0.14 30.46 1.14
C GLN A 103 1.07 29.56 1.43
N ASP A 104 1.20 29.08 2.67
CA ASP A 104 2.29 28.18 3.11
C ASP A 104 1.81 26.72 3.13
N LEU A 105 1.34 26.23 1.97
CA LEU A 105 0.76 24.91 1.80
C LEU A 105 1.70 23.97 1.05
N ALA A 106 1.88 22.76 1.56
CA ALA A 106 2.36 21.64 0.79
C ALA A 106 1.21 20.65 0.49
N VAL A 107 1.03 20.28 -0.77
CA VAL A 107 0.14 19.20 -1.19
C VAL A 107 0.92 17.90 -1.15
N VAL A 108 0.63 17.07 -0.18
CA VAL A 108 1.26 15.75 0.03
C VAL A 108 0.36 14.68 -0.54
N CYS A 109 0.81 14.09 -1.62
CA CYS A 109 0.09 13.07 -2.36
C CYS A 109 0.49 11.67 -1.91
N TYR A 110 -0.42 10.94 -1.29
CA TYR A 110 -0.24 9.51 -1.13
C TYR A 110 -0.19 8.83 -2.49
N ILE A 111 0.74 7.90 -2.68
CA ILE A 111 1.07 7.27 -3.97
C ILE A 111 -0.14 6.63 -4.66
N ASN A 112 -1.18 6.26 -3.89
CA ASN A 112 -2.45 5.72 -4.36
C ASN A 112 -3.30 6.83 -5.02
N SER A 113 -2.76 7.41 -6.07
CA SER A 113 -3.32 8.54 -6.83
C SER A 113 -2.94 8.40 -8.29
N THR A 114 -3.70 9.02 -9.19
CA THR A 114 -3.39 9.05 -10.62
C THR A 114 -2.13 9.88 -10.91
N ALA A 115 -1.51 9.66 -12.07
CA ALA A 115 -0.36 10.46 -12.54
C ALA A 115 -0.70 11.96 -12.60
N GLU A 116 -1.94 12.32 -12.97
CA GLU A 116 -2.41 13.70 -13.02
C GLU A 116 -2.41 14.35 -11.63
N ILE A 117 -2.92 13.66 -10.61
CA ILE A 117 -2.91 14.15 -9.23
C ILE A 117 -1.49 14.31 -8.71
N LYS A 118 -0.60 13.33 -8.98
CA LYS A 118 0.83 13.41 -8.64
C LYS A 118 1.51 14.62 -9.27
N ALA A 119 1.22 14.92 -10.53
CA ALA A 119 1.78 16.08 -11.26
C ALA A 119 1.32 17.43 -10.70
N ASN A 120 0.20 17.49 -9.97
CA ASN A 120 -0.32 18.70 -9.34
C ASN A 120 0.01 18.79 -7.83
N SER A 121 0.81 17.86 -7.32
CA SER A 121 1.23 17.79 -5.91
C SER A 121 2.69 18.22 -5.74
N ASP A 122 3.08 18.61 -4.51
CA ASP A 122 4.46 19.03 -4.23
C ASP A 122 5.37 17.84 -3.92
N VAL A 123 4.81 16.79 -3.31
CA VAL A 123 5.55 15.57 -2.98
C VAL A 123 4.62 14.37 -2.95
N CYS A 124 5.17 13.21 -3.38
CA CYS A 124 4.50 11.92 -3.27
C CYS A 124 5.10 11.12 -2.11
N VAL A 125 4.23 10.47 -1.34
CA VAL A 125 4.60 9.65 -0.19
C VAL A 125 3.91 8.29 -0.23
N THR A 126 4.43 7.36 0.56
CA THR A 126 3.78 6.08 0.87
C THR A 126 3.55 5.97 2.36
N SER A 127 2.76 4.99 2.82
CA SER A 127 2.60 4.70 4.27
C SER A 127 3.95 4.45 4.98
N SER A 128 4.97 3.97 4.25
CA SER A 128 6.30 3.71 4.80
C SER A 128 7.14 4.97 5.06
N ASN A 129 6.92 6.07 4.35
CA ASN A 129 7.79 7.25 4.41
C ASN A 129 7.08 8.58 4.68
N ALA A 130 5.74 8.59 4.73
CA ALA A 130 4.94 9.82 4.87
C ALA A 130 5.36 10.65 6.09
N LEU A 131 5.50 10.02 7.25
CA LEU A 131 5.91 10.72 8.47
C LEU A 131 7.28 11.40 8.32
N LYS A 132 8.27 10.68 7.78
CA LYS A 132 9.62 11.24 7.57
C LYS A 132 9.62 12.40 6.60
N VAL A 133 8.90 12.27 5.49
CA VAL A 133 8.85 13.32 4.46
C VAL A 133 8.13 14.55 5.00
N ILE A 134 6.96 14.39 5.64
CA ILE A 134 6.15 15.50 6.15
C ILE A 134 6.89 16.29 7.25
N LYS A 135 7.61 15.61 8.14
CA LYS A 135 8.47 16.27 9.15
C LYS A 135 9.59 17.13 8.51
N ALA A 136 10.06 16.76 7.34
CA ALA A 136 11.12 17.48 6.64
C ALA A 136 10.61 18.66 5.80
N LEU A 137 9.30 18.76 5.52
CA LEU A 137 8.74 19.88 4.77
C LEU A 137 8.78 21.16 5.59
N PRO A 138 9.15 22.30 4.99
CA PRO A 138 9.15 23.59 5.70
C PRO A 138 7.75 24.13 5.96
N ASN A 139 6.75 23.70 5.21
CA ASN A 139 5.38 24.24 5.23
C ASN A 139 4.65 23.93 6.53
N ASN A 140 3.86 24.90 7.04
CA ASN A 140 3.01 24.73 8.21
C ASN A 140 1.68 24.03 7.88
N TYR A 141 1.15 24.23 6.66
CA TYR A 141 -0.09 23.61 6.21
C TYR A 141 0.21 22.44 5.29
N ILE A 142 -0.43 21.30 5.58
CA ILE A 142 -0.31 20.08 4.80
C ILE A 142 -1.69 19.70 4.24
N TYR A 143 -1.87 19.74 2.92
CA TYR A 143 -3.04 19.13 2.30
C TYR A 143 -2.70 17.69 1.94
N PHE A 144 -3.21 16.75 2.74
CA PHE A 144 -2.94 15.32 2.54
C PHE A 144 -4.04 14.70 1.69
N ILE A 145 -3.66 14.08 0.59
CA ILE A 145 -4.56 13.46 -0.39
C ILE A 145 -4.04 12.07 -0.79
N PRO A 146 -4.92 11.13 -1.25
CA PRO A 146 -6.38 11.18 -1.15
C PRO A 146 -6.92 10.64 0.17
N ASP A 147 -6.15 9.86 0.94
CA ASP A 147 -6.59 9.05 2.08
C ASP A 147 -6.71 9.86 3.37
N LYS A 148 -7.93 10.00 3.89
CA LYS A 148 -8.22 10.71 5.15
C LYS A 148 -7.66 9.99 6.37
N ASN A 149 -7.71 8.65 6.39
CA ASN A 149 -7.33 7.84 7.56
C ASN A 149 -5.82 7.89 7.77
N LEU A 150 -5.03 7.61 6.71
CA LEU A 150 -3.57 7.77 6.76
C LEU A 150 -3.19 9.21 7.11
N GLY A 151 -3.83 10.21 6.48
CA GLY A 151 -3.58 11.62 6.76
C GLY A 151 -3.87 11.99 8.21
N SER A 152 -5.00 11.50 8.76
CA SER A 152 -5.38 11.70 10.16
C SER A 152 -4.38 11.06 11.12
N TYR A 153 -3.97 9.82 10.85
CA TYR A 153 -2.93 9.15 11.65
C TYR A 153 -1.62 9.93 11.66
N ILE A 154 -1.12 10.35 10.49
CA ILE A 154 0.13 11.13 10.42
C ILE A 154 -0.02 12.47 11.15
N ALA A 155 -1.18 13.14 11.08
CA ALA A 155 -1.44 14.37 11.80
C ALA A 155 -1.26 14.23 13.32
N THR A 156 -1.62 13.09 13.91
CA THR A 156 -1.38 12.84 15.35
C THR A 156 0.10 12.76 15.71
N LEU A 157 0.97 12.42 14.75
CA LEU A 157 2.42 12.25 14.93
C LEU A 157 3.22 13.53 14.59
N VAL A 158 2.55 14.55 14.04
CA VAL A 158 3.14 15.83 13.62
C VAL A 158 2.23 16.99 14.09
N PRO A 159 2.01 17.16 15.41
CA PRO A 159 1.05 18.11 15.95
C PRO A 159 1.45 19.58 15.70
N GLU A 160 2.71 19.84 15.33
CA GLU A 160 3.21 21.16 14.98
C GLU A 160 2.74 21.66 13.61
N LYS A 161 2.13 20.81 12.77
CA LYS A 161 1.61 21.17 11.45
C LYS A 161 0.09 21.09 11.41
N THR A 162 -0.52 21.93 10.59
CA THR A 162 -1.98 21.93 10.37
C THR A 162 -2.32 21.12 9.16
N PHE A 163 -3.06 20.04 9.35
CA PHE A 163 -3.50 19.17 8.25
C PHE A 163 -4.87 19.58 7.73
N ILE A 164 -4.97 19.67 6.42
CA ILE A 164 -6.21 19.67 5.65
C ILE A 164 -6.31 18.28 5.04
N LEU A 165 -7.38 17.55 5.35
CA LEU A 165 -7.59 16.20 4.87
C LEU A 165 -8.56 16.19 3.69
N ASN A 166 -8.30 15.33 2.73
CA ASN A 166 -9.25 14.97 1.69
C ASN A 166 -10.20 13.88 2.24
N ASP A 167 -11.38 13.70 1.64
CA ASP A 167 -12.39 12.74 2.13
C ASP A 167 -12.24 11.32 1.55
N GLY A 168 -11.16 11.05 0.80
CA GLY A 168 -10.90 9.74 0.23
C GLY A 168 -10.47 8.70 1.28
N PHE A 169 -10.63 7.44 0.97
CA PHE A 169 -10.31 6.33 1.86
C PHE A 169 -10.09 5.02 1.08
N CYS A 170 -9.42 4.06 1.71
CA CYS A 170 -9.31 2.70 1.19
C CYS A 170 -10.49 1.86 1.67
N HIS A 171 -11.37 1.44 0.75
CA HIS A 171 -12.55 0.63 1.10
C HIS A 171 -12.21 -0.71 1.78
N VAL A 172 -11.00 -1.24 1.56
CA VAL A 172 -10.53 -2.51 2.15
C VAL A 172 -10.11 -2.33 3.60
N HIS A 173 -9.51 -1.19 3.95
CA HIS A 173 -9.10 -0.92 5.33
C HIS A 173 -10.20 -0.24 6.14
N ASP A 174 -10.99 0.61 5.49
CA ASP A 174 -12.11 1.34 6.13
C ASP A 174 -13.29 0.41 6.46
N CYS A 175 -13.41 -0.77 5.81
CA CYS A 175 -14.44 -1.76 6.14
C CYS A 175 -14.17 -2.53 7.44
N ILE A 176 -12.94 -2.51 7.95
CA ILE A 176 -12.61 -3.14 9.23
C ILE A 176 -13.14 -2.24 10.35
N SER A 177 -13.97 -2.78 11.23
CA SER A 177 -14.52 -2.04 12.35
C SER A 177 -13.77 -2.32 13.66
N ALA A 178 -13.89 -1.40 14.63
CA ALA A 178 -13.39 -1.64 15.98
C ALA A 178 -14.08 -2.85 16.64
N GLU A 179 -15.36 -3.09 16.33
CA GLU A 179 -16.11 -4.24 16.82
C GLU A 179 -15.52 -5.57 16.32
N ASP A 180 -15.13 -5.63 15.02
CA ASP A 180 -14.44 -6.79 14.45
C ASP A 180 -13.14 -7.09 15.23
N VAL A 181 -12.33 -6.04 15.48
CA VAL A 181 -11.07 -6.18 16.22
C VAL A 181 -11.32 -6.66 17.66
N LEU A 182 -12.29 -6.08 18.36
CA LEU A 182 -12.63 -6.48 19.74
C LEU A 182 -13.16 -7.90 19.82
N LYS A 183 -13.96 -8.32 18.83
CA LYS A 183 -14.44 -9.70 18.72
C LYS A 183 -13.28 -10.67 18.55
N MET A 184 -12.38 -10.41 17.60
CA MET A 184 -11.18 -11.22 17.36
C MET A 184 -10.28 -11.24 18.60
N LYS A 185 -10.15 -10.12 19.30
CA LYS A 185 -9.39 -10.04 20.55
C LYS A 185 -10.00 -10.87 21.69
N ALA A 186 -11.33 -10.98 21.73
CA ALA A 186 -12.00 -11.86 22.69
C ALA A 186 -11.79 -13.35 22.37
N GLU A 187 -11.75 -13.72 21.09
CA GLU A 187 -11.46 -15.08 20.63
C GLU A 187 -9.97 -15.44 20.77
N HIS A 188 -9.06 -14.47 20.63
CA HIS A 188 -7.60 -14.62 20.67
C HIS A 188 -6.98 -13.59 21.64
N PRO A 189 -7.17 -13.74 22.96
CA PRO A 189 -6.81 -12.71 23.94
C PRO A 189 -5.30 -12.42 24.04
N CYS A 190 -4.45 -13.38 23.65
CA CYS A 190 -2.99 -13.21 23.63
C CYS A 190 -2.49 -12.57 22.31
N ALA A 191 -3.31 -12.53 21.26
CA ALA A 191 -2.88 -12.01 19.97
C ALA A 191 -2.62 -10.50 20.01
N LYS A 192 -1.52 -10.07 19.37
CA LYS A 192 -1.22 -8.65 19.14
C LYS A 192 -1.98 -8.13 17.93
N VAL A 193 -2.56 -6.95 18.05
CA VAL A 193 -3.26 -6.28 16.94
C VAL A 193 -2.26 -5.44 16.15
N VAL A 194 -2.15 -5.70 14.85
CA VAL A 194 -1.27 -4.94 13.94
C VAL A 194 -2.11 -4.37 12.80
N SER A 195 -2.00 -3.05 12.58
CA SER A 195 -2.89 -2.36 11.65
C SER A 195 -2.15 -1.50 10.64
N HIS A 196 -2.69 -1.46 9.43
CA HIS A 196 -2.29 -0.48 8.44
C HIS A 196 -2.89 0.89 8.77
N PRO A 197 -2.17 2.01 8.60
CA PRO A 197 -2.68 3.35 8.94
C PRO A 197 -3.81 3.86 8.04
N GLU A 198 -4.22 3.12 7.02
CA GLU A 198 -5.46 3.34 6.26
C GLU A 198 -6.72 2.85 6.98
N CYS A 199 -6.58 2.11 8.08
CA CYS A 199 -7.71 1.78 8.95
C CYS A 199 -8.25 3.02 9.66
N SER A 200 -9.52 2.98 10.08
CA SER A 200 -10.14 4.07 10.84
C SER A 200 -9.44 4.31 12.17
N ASN A 201 -9.55 5.52 12.72
CA ASN A 201 -8.97 5.86 14.02
C ASN A 201 -9.47 4.93 15.13
N GLU A 202 -10.73 4.51 15.08
CA GLU A 202 -11.33 3.59 16.03
C GLU A 202 -10.60 2.25 16.05
N VAL A 203 -10.20 1.73 14.89
CA VAL A 203 -9.39 0.51 14.77
C VAL A 203 -7.98 0.76 15.29
N LEU A 204 -7.37 1.87 14.90
CA LEU A 204 -5.99 2.20 15.28
C LEU A 204 -5.80 2.34 16.79
N GLN A 205 -6.83 2.78 17.53
CA GLN A 205 -6.80 2.86 19.00
C GLN A 205 -6.67 1.49 19.70
N HIS A 206 -7.04 0.40 19.03
CA HIS A 206 -6.92 -0.97 19.54
C HIS A 206 -5.64 -1.66 19.08
N SER A 207 -4.77 -0.98 18.34
CA SER A 207 -3.60 -1.58 17.72
C SER A 207 -2.37 -1.53 18.62
N ASP A 208 -1.68 -2.66 18.76
CA ASP A 208 -0.37 -2.74 19.41
C ASP A 208 0.76 -2.20 18.49
N TYR A 209 0.54 -2.26 17.16
CA TYR A 209 1.44 -1.71 16.16
C TYR A 209 0.68 -1.13 14.98
N ILE A 210 1.10 0.04 14.51
CA ILE A 210 0.56 0.71 13.32
C ILE A 210 1.72 0.97 12.36
N GLY A 211 1.60 0.49 11.12
CA GLY A 211 2.65 0.70 10.12
C GLY A 211 2.26 0.24 8.72
N SER A 212 3.14 0.53 7.75
CA SER A 212 2.99 0.04 6.38
C SER A 212 2.98 -1.50 6.33
N THR A 213 2.58 -2.08 5.20
CA THR A 213 2.57 -3.54 5.04
C THR A 213 3.94 -4.15 5.31
N SER A 214 5.03 -3.56 4.78
CA SER A 214 6.39 -4.01 5.10
C SER A 214 6.72 -3.83 6.58
N GLY A 215 6.29 -2.72 7.19
CA GLY A 215 6.46 -2.47 8.63
C GLY A 215 5.75 -3.51 9.50
N ILE A 216 4.53 -3.90 9.14
CA ILE A 216 3.77 -4.96 9.82
C ILE A 216 4.53 -6.29 9.73
N ILE A 217 5.02 -6.66 8.54
CA ILE A 217 5.79 -7.90 8.34
C ILE A 217 7.06 -7.89 9.20
N ASP A 218 7.78 -6.78 9.22
CA ASP A 218 9.03 -6.64 10.00
C ASP A 218 8.75 -6.65 11.52
N PHE A 219 7.69 -5.98 11.98
CA PHE A 219 7.27 -6.02 13.38
C PHE A 219 6.95 -7.46 13.82
N ILE A 220 6.10 -8.16 13.07
CA ILE A 220 5.71 -9.54 13.35
C ILE A 220 6.95 -10.46 13.36
N LYS A 221 7.84 -10.33 12.38
CA LYS A 221 9.06 -11.13 12.26
C LYS A 221 9.96 -10.98 13.48
N ASN A 222 10.11 -9.76 13.99
CA ASN A 222 11.01 -9.46 15.10
C ASN A 222 10.34 -9.56 16.48
N SER A 223 9.02 -9.76 16.54
CA SER A 223 8.28 -9.93 17.80
C SER A 223 8.55 -11.30 18.43
N ALA A 224 8.55 -11.35 19.75
CA ALA A 224 8.54 -12.62 20.52
C ALA A 224 7.14 -13.25 20.55
N GLU A 225 6.09 -12.50 20.25
CA GLU A 225 4.70 -12.97 20.25
C GLU A 225 4.44 -13.94 19.09
N THR A 226 3.50 -14.85 19.30
CA THR A 226 3.21 -15.93 18.34
C THR A 226 1.83 -15.80 17.67
N GLU A 227 0.97 -14.91 18.14
CA GLU A 227 -0.37 -14.72 17.61
C GLU A 227 -0.64 -13.26 17.26
N PHE A 228 -1.23 -13.03 16.08
CA PHE A 228 -1.47 -11.67 15.56
C PHE A 228 -2.84 -11.56 14.89
N ILE A 229 -3.60 -10.54 15.29
CA ILE A 229 -4.76 -10.06 14.55
C ILE A 229 -4.27 -9.00 13.56
N VAL A 230 -4.46 -9.26 12.28
CA VAL A 230 -3.87 -8.46 11.21
C VAL A 230 -4.97 -7.63 10.53
N CYS A 231 -4.93 -6.31 10.72
CA CYS A 231 -5.86 -5.35 10.14
C CYS A 231 -5.26 -4.73 8.88
N THR A 232 -5.08 -5.55 7.85
CA THR A 232 -4.72 -5.15 6.49
C THR A 232 -5.13 -6.23 5.50
N GLU A 233 -4.97 -6.01 4.21
CA GLU A 233 -5.40 -6.92 3.13
C GLU A 233 -4.79 -8.33 3.28
N THR A 234 -5.63 -9.36 3.14
CA THR A 234 -5.29 -10.75 3.48
C THR A 234 -4.20 -11.39 2.61
N GLY A 235 -3.89 -10.85 1.43
CA GLY A 235 -2.80 -11.33 0.59
C GLY A 235 -1.43 -11.31 1.28
N VAL A 236 -1.26 -10.45 2.30
CA VAL A 236 -0.03 -10.40 3.10
C VAL A 236 0.24 -11.70 3.88
N PHE A 237 -0.80 -12.50 4.16
CA PHE A 237 -0.67 -13.72 4.96
C PHE A 237 0.28 -14.72 4.33
N HIS A 238 0.30 -14.85 3.01
CA HIS A 238 1.25 -15.71 2.33
C HIS A 238 2.71 -15.34 2.66
N GLU A 239 3.05 -14.07 2.67
CA GLU A 239 4.40 -13.61 3.00
C GLU A 239 4.70 -13.73 4.51
N LEU A 240 3.69 -13.50 5.37
CA LEU A 240 3.83 -13.72 6.81
C LEU A 240 4.12 -15.18 7.13
N GLU A 241 3.33 -16.11 6.59
CA GLU A 241 3.53 -17.56 6.75
C GLU A 241 4.92 -18.00 6.26
N ARG A 242 5.37 -17.44 5.13
CA ARG A 242 6.67 -17.76 4.54
C ARG A 242 7.85 -17.27 5.40
N LYS A 243 7.71 -16.09 6.01
CA LYS A 243 8.81 -15.43 6.76
C LYS A 243 8.84 -15.73 8.25
N THR A 244 7.76 -16.24 8.83
CA THR A 244 7.59 -16.31 10.28
C THR A 244 7.04 -17.68 10.71
N MET A 245 7.91 -18.69 10.75
CA MET A 245 7.55 -20.04 11.18
C MET A 245 7.05 -20.05 12.64
N GLY A 246 5.96 -20.78 12.88
CA GLY A 246 5.42 -21.00 14.23
C GLY A 246 4.56 -19.84 14.76
N LYS A 247 4.14 -18.91 13.90
CA LYS A 247 3.22 -17.82 14.25
C LYS A 247 1.86 -18.03 13.59
N SER A 248 0.80 -17.57 14.26
CA SER A 248 -0.60 -17.65 13.82
C SER A 248 -1.12 -16.25 13.48
N PHE A 249 -1.90 -16.16 12.40
CA PHE A 249 -2.44 -14.91 11.88
C PHE A 249 -3.94 -15.01 11.72
N TYR A 250 -4.65 -14.02 12.22
CA TYR A 250 -6.10 -13.92 12.17
C TYR A 250 -6.49 -12.63 11.42
N ALA A 251 -7.32 -12.75 10.41
CA ALA A 251 -7.92 -11.59 9.78
C ALA A 251 -8.91 -10.95 10.75
N ALA A 252 -8.86 -9.63 10.90
CA ALA A 252 -9.80 -8.92 11.75
C ALA A 252 -11.24 -9.01 11.21
N SER A 253 -11.40 -8.96 9.89
CA SER A 253 -12.69 -9.03 9.21
C SER A 253 -12.59 -9.78 7.89
N SER A 254 -13.69 -10.39 7.44
CA SER A 254 -13.77 -11.04 6.13
C SER A 254 -13.79 -10.05 4.96
N CYS A 255 -14.06 -8.77 5.20
CA CYS A 255 -14.13 -7.73 4.16
C CYS A 255 -12.75 -7.24 3.69
N GLN A 256 -11.67 -7.56 4.39
CA GLN A 256 -10.32 -7.06 4.10
C GLN A 256 -9.63 -7.78 2.92
N VAL A 257 -10.33 -7.88 1.79
CA VAL A 257 -9.84 -8.45 0.53
C VAL A 257 -10.00 -7.41 -0.57
N CYS A 258 -8.89 -7.07 -1.25
CA CYS A 258 -8.92 -6.13 -2.36
C CYS A 258 -9.27 -6.84 -3.68
N PRO A 259 -10.46 -6.61 -4.24
CA PRO A 259 -10.87 -7.29 -5.48
C PRO A 259 -9.98 -6.89 -6.66
N ASP A 260 -9.47 -5.67 -6.68
CA ASP A 260 -8.65 -5.17 -7.78
C ASP A 260 -7.24 -5.80 -7.77
N MET A 261 -6.64 -5.98 -6.60
CA MET A 261 -5.38 -6.73 -6.49
C MET A 261 -5.55 -8.18 -6.93
N LYS A 262 -6.73 -8.79 -6.72
CA LYS A 262 -7.03 -10.18 -7.12
C LYS A 262 -7.30 -10.35 -8.62
N LYS A 263 -7.44 -9.27 -9.40
CA LYS A 263 -7.50 -9.33 -10.88
C LYS A 263 -6.18 -9.76 -11.52
N ASN A 264 -5.06 -9.63 -10.82
CA ASN A 264 -3.77 -10.16 -11.27
C ASN A 264 -3.77 -11.68 -11.10
N THR A 265 -3.81 -12.42 -12.21
CA THR A 265 -3.75 -13.89 -12.20
C THR A 265 -2.57 -14.40 -13.02
N LEU A 266 -2.24 -15.69 -12.91
CA LEU A 266 -1.14 -16.28 -13.68
C LEU A 266 -1.45 -16.37 -15.19
N GLU A 267 -2.72 -16.43 -15.54
CA GLU A 267 -3.19 -16.59 -16.94
C GLU A 267 -3.08 -15.29 -17.73
N LYS A 268 -3.05 -14.13 -17.05
CA LYS A 268 -2.90 -12.81 -17.64
C LYS A 268 -1.44 -12.41 -17.77
#